data_b7caa40512ee6b444ffc2cfa363d5a17
#
_entry.id   b7caa40512ee6b444ffc2cfa363d5a17
#
_cell.length_a   1.000
_cell.length_b   1.000
_cell.length_c   1.000
_cell.angle_alpha   90.00
_cell.angle_beta   90.00
_cell.angle_gamma   90.00
#
_symmetry.space_group_name_H-M   'P 1'
#
loop_
_entity.id
_entity.type
_entity.pdbx_description
1 polymer ?
#
loop_
_entity_poly.entity_id
_entity_poly.type
_entity_poly.pdbx_seq_one_letter_code
_entity_poly.pdbx_strand_id
1 'polypeptide(L)'
;MKKMQYTIEDRIARITLDDGKMNVMNWDFFSELNECLDKAEQDQAQVVIFTAKPGVFSAGLDLKLLPTLSFQEQIKFQKTFATTMLRLYLFPIPTIAAYCGHSIAGGAILSYACDRFMAVDGPYKIQINEIANNMVLPSWILLICRSSVPPGYWIEALLHAHIYSPREAFEKGIIDDLIPEKGDVQEAANVYARDLFRLGVPMYAASKRFLRQKEADDALRAFDHEILELLLK
;
A
#
# COMPACT_ATOMS: atom_id res chain seq x y z
N MET A 1 -6.32 15.85 13.56
CA MET A 1 -7.35 14.79 13.63
C MET A 1 -6.67 13.50 13.20
N LYS A 2 -6.78 12.44 14.00
CA LYS A 2 -6.16 11.15 13.65
C LYS A 2 -6.74 10.65 12.34
N LYS A 3 -5.85 10.14 11.47
CA LYS A 3 -6.18 9.63 10.13
C LYS A 3 -6.31 8.12 10.11
N MET A 4 -5.83 7.46 11.17
CA MET A 4 -5.85 6.01 11.30
C MET A 4 -6.34 5.61 12.68
N GLN A 5 -7.09 4.51 12.72
CA GLN A 5 -7.45 3.82 13.94
C GLN A 5 -6.71 2.49 13.99
N TYR A 6 -6.08 2.21 15.11
CA TYR A 6 -5.43 0.93 15.36
C TYR A 6 -6.21 0.16 16.41
N THR A 7 -6.53 -1.07 16.12
CA THR A 7 -7.10 -2.04 17.08
C THR A 7 -6.37 -3.38 16.94
N ILE A 8 -6.36 -4.17 18.01
CA ILE A 8 -5.87 -5.55 17.97
C ILE A 8 -6.87 -6.46 18.69
N GLU A 9 -7.22 -7.56 18.06
CA GLU A 9 -8.10 -8.60 18.60
C GLU A 9 -7.59 -9.95 18.08
N ASP A 10 -7.54 -10.95 18.96
CA ASP A 10 -7.06 -12.30 18.60
C ASP A 10 -5.73 -12.32 17.84
N ARG A 11 -4.79 -11.40 18.19
CA ARG A 11 -3.49 -11.23 17.52
C ARG A 11 -3.59 -10.76 16.05
N ILE A 12 -4.74 -10.29 15.62
CA ILE A 12 -4.93 -9.61 14.34
C ILE A 12 -4.95 -8.10 14.63
N ALA A 13 -3.91 -7.40 14.20
CA ALA A 13 -3.90 -5.95 14.21
C ALA A 13 -4.68 -5.41 13.02
N ARG A 14 -5.52 -4.41 13.25
CA ARG A 14 -6.30 -3.75 12.21
C ARG A 14 -5.96 -2.27 12.18
N ILE A 15 -5.57 -1.79 11.01
CA ILE A 15 -5.28 -0.39 10.73
C ILE A 15 -6.37 0.11 9.78
N THR A 16 -7.27 0.95 10.31
CA THR A 16 -8.37 1.52 9.52
C THR A 16 -8.04 2.94 9.11
N LEU A 17 -7.94 3.20 7.82
CA LEU A 17 -7.76 4.53 7.27
C LEU A 17 -9.08 5.30 7.34
N ASP A 18 -9.08 6.46 8.02
CA ASP A 18 -10.26 7.30 8.18
C ASP A 18 -9.86 8.75 8.50
N ASP A 19 -9.61 9.53 7.49
CA ASP A 19 -9.41 10.98 7.62
C ASP A 19 -10.72 11.78 7.49
N GLY A 20 -11.84 11.08 7.40
CA GLY A 20 -13.17 11.63 7.17
C GLY A 20 -13.41 12.11 5.73
N LYS A 21 -12.47 11.85 4.79
CA LYS A 21 -12.53 12.26 3.38
C LYS A 21 -11.99 11.19 2.46
N MET A 22 -10.82 11.44 1.85
CA MET A 22 -10.24 10.63 0.78
C MET A 22 -8.99 9.85 1.21
N ASN A 23 -8.65 9.86 2.49
CA ASN A 23 -7.48 9.21 3.07
C ASN A 23 -6.19 9.59 2.33
N VAL A 24 -6.00 10.90 2.12
CA VAL A 24 -4.82 11.41 1.40
C VAL A 24 -3.56 11.32 2.25
N MET A 25 -2.46 11.01 1.58
CA MET A 25 -1.16 10.80 2.19
C MET A 25 -0.39 12.13 2.30
N ASN A 26 -0.13 12.53 3.53
CA ASN A 26 0.68 13.69 3.90
C ASN A 26 1.61 13.30 5.07
N TRP A 27 2.29 14.24 5.70
CA TRP A 27 3.21 14.00 6.80
C TRP A 27 2.58 13.20 7.95
N ASP A 28 1.36 13.61 8.38
CA ASP A 28 0.62 12.94 9.46
C ASP A 28 0.29 11.50 9.09
N PHE A 29 -0.12 11.26 7.83
CA PHE A 29 -0.41 9.91 7.34
C PHE A 29 0.79 8.98 7.50
N PHE A 30 1.98 9.42 7.06
CA PHE A 30 3.19 8.60 7.18
C PHE A 30 3.63 8.41 8.64
N SER A 31 3.50 9.44 9.48
CA SER A 31 3.78 9.32 10.91
C SER A 31 2.85 8.31 11.57
N GLU A 32 1.55 8.46 11.39
CA GLU A 32 0.55 7.57 12.00
C GLU A 32 0.64 6.14 11.48
N LEU A 33 0.96 5.94 10.18
CA LEU A 33 1.19 4.61 9.63
C LEU A 33 2.38 3.94 10.31
N ASN A 34 3.50 4.64 10.44
CA ASN A 34 4.68 4.10 11.12
C ASN A 34 4.39 3.79 12.60
N GLU A 35 3.65 4.66 13.31
CA GLU A 35 3.22 4.41 14.69
C GLU A 35 2.32 3.15 14.79
N CYS A 36 1.42 2.94 13.83
CA CYS A 36 0.56 1.76 13.80
C CYS A 36 1.38 0.48 13.55
N LEU A 37 2.38 0.55 12.65
CA LEU A 37 3.29 -0.56 12.40
C LEU A 37 4.13 -0.89 13.65
N ASP A 38 4.68 0.13 14.33
CA ASP A 38 5.41 -0.05 15.60
C ASP A 38 4.54 -0.74 16.66
N LYS A 39 3.28 -0.32 16.78
CA LYS A 39 2.32 -0.95 17.70
C LYS A 39 2.04 -2.40 17.35
N ALA A 40 1.88 -2.73 16.07
CA ALA A 40 1.64 -4.11 15.65
C ALA A 40 2.82 -5.03 16.04
N GLU A 41 4.06 -4.53 15.96
CA GLU A 41 5.24 -5.26 16.43
C GLU A 41 5.27 -5.37 17.96
N GLN A 42 5.03 -4.27 18.69
CA GLN A 42 4.99 -4.23 20.16
C GLN A 42 3.91 -5.15 20.75
N ASP A 43 2.73 -5.14 20.14
CA ASP A 43 1.58 -5.98 20.55
C ASP A 43 1.71 -7.43 20.08
N GLN A 44 2.83 -7.78 19.41
CA GLN A 44 3.10 -9.12 18.89
C GLN A 44 1.98 -9.66 17.98
N ALA A 45 1.44 -8.79 17.13
CA ALA A 45 0.45 -9.19 16.14
C ALA A 45 0.99 -10.32 15.25
N GLN A 46 0.13 -11.24 14.85
CA GLN A 46 0.49 -12.30 13.92
C GLN A 46 0.12 -11.96 12.48
N VAL A 47 -0.84 -11.06 12.28
CA VAL A 47 -1.26 -10.53 10.98
C VAL A 47 -1.67 -9.08 11.15
N VAL A 48 -1.42 -8.26 10.15
CA VAL A 48 -1.90 -6.87 10.06
C VAL A 48 -2.87 -6.75 8.89
N ILE A 49 -4.09 -6.24 9.15
CA ILE A 49 -5.09 -5.95 8.12
C ILE A 49 -5.21 -4.43 7.97
N PHE A 50 -4.99 -3.95 6.74
CA PHE A 50 -5.28 -2.58 6.34
C PHE A 50 -6.66 -2.50 5.73
N THR A 51 -7.46 -1.55 6.20
CA THR A 51 -8.83 -1.33 5.71
C THR A 51 -9.18 0.15 5.72
N ALA A 52 -10.35 0.49 5.21
CA ALA A 52 -10.92 1.83 5.25
C ALA A 52 -12.45 1.76 5.33
N LYS A 53 -13.09 2.91 5.58
CA LYS A 53 -14.54 3.02 5.37
C LYS A 53 -14.88 2.78 3.90
N PRO A 54 -16.07 2.22 3.62
CA PRO A 54 -16.53 2.02 2.25
C PRO A 54 -16.47 3.29 1.40
N GLY A 55 -16.10 3.15 0.13
CA GLY A 55 -16.05 4.21 -0.86
C GLY A 55 -14.62 4.57 -1.30
N VAL A 56 -13.71 4.77 -0.38
CA VAL A 56 -12.31 5.13 -0.71
C VAL A 56 -11.34 4.51 0.27
N PHE A 57 -10.44 3.67 -0.23
CA PHE A 57 -9.30 3.20 0.55
C PHE A 57 -8.28 4.33 0.72
N SER A 58 -7.73 4.85 -0.39
CA SER A 58 -6.93 6.08 -0.40
C SER A 58 -6.83 6.64 -1.81
N ALA A 59 -6.85 7.98 -1.92
CA ALA A 59 -6.62 8.70 -3.16
C ALA A 59 -5.14 9.03 -3.44
N GLY A 60 -4.22 8.51 -2.64
CA GLY A 60 -2.77 8.74 -2.79
C GLY A 60 -2.30 10.06 -2.18
N LEU A 61 -1.21 10.61 -2.72
CA LEU A 61 -0.58 11.81 -2.16
C LEU A 61 -1.52 13.03 -2.13
N ASP A 62 -1.40 13.84 -1.10
CA ASP A 62 -2.08 15.13 -1.01
C ASP A 62 -1.48 16.13 -2.00
N LEU A 63 -2.07 16.19 -3.21
CA LEU A 63 -1.60 17.08 -4.28
C LEU A 63 -1.73 18.55 -3.94
N LYS A 64 -2.50 18.93 -2.90
CA LYS A 64 -2.58 20.31 -2.42
C LYS A 64 -1.41 20.69 -1.53
N LEU A 65 -0.80 19.70 -0.88
CA LEU A 65 0.38 19.89 -0.05
C LEU A 65 1.63 20.12 -0.90
N LEU A 66 1.82 19.33 -1.98
CA LEU A 66 3.07 19.33 -2.74
C LEU A 66 3.53 20.72 -3.21
N PRO A 67 2.68 21.59 -3.79
CA PRO A 67 3.10 22.92 -4.24
C PRO A 67 3.44 23.89 -3.10
N THR A 68 3.08 23.57 -1.87
CA THR A 68 3.38 24.42 -0.69
C THR A 68 4.74 24.12 -0.07
N LEU A 69 5.35 23.00 -0.44
CA LEU A 69 6.62 22.54 0.10
C LEU A 69 7.80 23.22 -0.63
N SER A 70 8.80 23.67 0.11
CA SER A 70 10.09 24.05 -0.45
C SER A 70 10.77 22.84 -1.12
N PHE A 71 11.74 23.06 -1.98
CA PHE A 71 12.47 22.01 -2.68
C PHE A 71 13.06 20.96 -1.70
N GLN A 72 13.63 21.41 -0.60
CA GLN A 72 14.18 20.49 0.43
C GLN A 72 13.10 19.70 1.16
N GLU A 73 11.96 20.33 1.41
CA GLU A 73 10.81 19.63 1.99
C GLU A 73 10.19 18.62 1.02
N GLN A 74 10.16 18.91 -0.27
CA GLN A 74 9.73 17.96 -1.28
C GLN A 74 10.63 16.72 -1.32
N ILE A 75 11.96 16.89 -1.30
CA ILE A 75 12.91 15.79 -1.19
C ILE A 75 12.62 14.93 0.06
N LYS A 76 12.48 15.60 1.22
CA LYS A 76 12.20 14.92 2.49
C LYS A 76 10.86 14.18 2.45
N PHE A 77 9.83 14.80 1.86
CA PHE A 77 8.51 14.20 1.73
C PHE A 77 8.52 12.93 0.88
N GLN A 78 9.15 13.01 -0.29
CA GLN A 78 9.29 11.88 -1.20
C GLN A 78 10.11 10.75 -0.58
N LYS A 79 11.19 11.08 0.15
CA LYS A 79 11.97 10.07 0.90
C LYS A 79 11.15 9.42 2.02
N THR A 80 10.36 10.21 2.73
CA THR A 80 9.46 9.68 3.77
C THR A 80 8.42 8.72 3.16
N PHE A 81 7.84 9.09 2.01
CA PHE A 81 6.91 8.21 1.30
C PHE A 81 7.58 6.89 0.90
N ALA A 82 8.74 6.96 0.23
CA ALA A 82 9.49 5.78 -0.21
C ALA A 82 9.87 4.86 0.97
N THR A 83 10.46 5.42 2.02
CA THR A 83 10.90 4.63 3.18
C THR A 83 9.73 4.00 3.95
N THR A 84 8.59 4.71 4.06
CA THR A 84 7.39 4.17 4.71
C THR A 84 6.78 3.03 3.90
N MET A 85 6.66 3.16 2.58
CA MET A 85 6.11 2.09 1.74
C MET A 85 7.05 0.88 1.66
N LEU A 86 8.35 1.09 1.56
CA LEU A 86 9.33 0.00 1.60
C LEU A 86 9.38 -0.69 2.97
N ARG A 87 9.20 0.07 4.08
CA ARG A 87 9.02 -0.54 5.40
C ARG A 87 7.82 -1.49 5.42
N LEU A 88 6.66 -1.06 4.87
CA LEU A 88 5.48 -1.92 4.77
C LEU A 88 5.76 -3.14 3.89
N TYR A 89 6.39 -2.96 2.74
CA TYR A 89 6.75 -4.02 1.80
C TYR A 89 7.65 -5.09 2.45
N LEU A 90 8.53 -4.68 3.37
CA LEU A 90 9.44 -5.54 4.12
C LEU A 90 8.90 -5.93 5.50
N PHE A 91 7.67 -5.52 5.85
CA PHE A 91 7.17 -5.66 7.22
C PHE A 91 7.22 -7.12 7.70
N PRO A 92 7.76 -7.40 8.89
CA PRO A 92 8.08 -8.76 9.32
C PRO A 92 6.85 -9.62 9.64
N ILE A 93 5.68 -9.00 9.76
CA ILE A 93 4.39 -9.64 10.02
C ILE A 93 3.61 -9.71 8.70
N PRO A 94 2.87 -10.79 8.40
CA PRO A 94 1.99 -10.85 7.24
C PRO A 94 1.01 -9.68 7.18
N THR A 95 0.86 -9.07 6.00
CA THR A 95 0.02 -7.90 5.78
C THR A 95 -1.06 -8.17 4.73
N ILE A 96 -2.27 -7.71 4.99
CA ILE A 96 -3.44 -7.87 4.10
C ILE A 96 -4.05 -6.49 3.87
N ALA A 97 -4.21 -6.07 2.61
CA ALA A 97 -5.06 -4.95 2.25
C ALA A 97 -6.46 -5.49 1.92
N ALA A 98 -7.50 -5.07 2.66
CA ALA A 98 -8.85 -5.57 2.53
C ALA A 98 -9.86 -4.41 2.61
N TYR A 99 -10.45 -4.03 1.48
CA TYR A 99 -11.30 -2.83 1.43
C TYR A 99 -12.40 -2.87 0.37
N CYS A 100 -13.35 -1.97 0.57
CA CYS A 100 -14.47 -1.68 -0.31
C CYS A 100 -14.38 -0.21 -0.75
N GLY A 101 -13.68 0.08 -1.87
CA GLY A 101 -13.48 1.47 -2.27
C GLY A 101 -12.41 1.68 -3.34
N HIS A 102 -12.24 2.95 -3.73
CA HIS A 102 -11.20 3.37 -4.67
C HIS A 102 -9.80 3.28 -4.05
N SER A 103 -8.84 2.81 -4.81
CA SER A 103 -7.42 2.71 -4.44
C SER A 103 -6.57 3.29 -5.57
N ILE A 104 -6.12 4.54 -5.39
CA ILE A 104 -5.52 5.33 -6.46
C ILE A 104 -4.11 5.78 -6.05
N ALA A 105 -3.17 5.76 -7.00
CA ALA A 105 -1.79 6.23 -6.81
C ALA A 105 -1.15 5.63 -5.55
N GLY A 106 -0.70 6.45 -4.60
CA GLY A 106 -0.18 5.99 -3.31
C GLY A 106 -1.08 4.98 -2.58
N GLY A 107 -2.42 5.06 -2.77
CA GLY A 107 -3.36 4.09 -2.21
C GLY A 107 -3.19 2.69 -2.82
N ALA A 108 -3.04 2.62 -4.13
CA ALA A 108 -2.73 1.36 -4.82
C ALA A 108 -1.33 0.85 -4.46
N ILE A 109 -0.33 1.75 -4.36
CA ILE A 109 1.02 1.40 -3.93
C ILE A 109 1.01 0.78 -2.52
N LEU A 110 0.24 1.35 -1.58
CA LEU A 110 0.09 0.79 -0.23
C LEU A 110 -0.51 -0.62 -0.28
N SER A 111 -1.55 -0.82 -1.11
CA SER A 111 -2.17 -2.14 -1.28
C SER A 111 -1.20 -3.17 -1.85
N TYR A 112 -0.41 -2.78 -2.85
CA TYR A 112 0.59 -3.63 -3.48
C TYR A 112 1.81 -3.89 -2.59
N ALA A 113 2.07 -3.03 -1.60
CA ALA A 113 3.11 -3.27 -0.60
C ALA A 113 2.71 -4.34 0.42
N CYS A 114 1.42 -4.64 0.56
CA CYS A 114 0.93 -5.73 1.39
C CYS A 114 1.21 -7.10 0.75
N ASP A 115 1.11 -8.17 1.55
CA ASP A 115 1.38 -9.55 1.09
C ASP A 115 0.16 -10.17 0.42
N ARG A 116 -1.03 -9.63 0.69
CA ARG A 116 -2.29 -10.03 0.06
C ARG A 116 -3.19 -8.84 -0.14
N PHE A 117 -3.93 -8.87 -1.23
CA PHE A 117 -4.82 -7.79 -1.61
C PHE A 117 -6.23 -8.33 -1.91
N MET A 118 -7.23 -7.90 -1.13
CA MET A 118 -8.64 -8.26 -1.26
C MET A 118 -9.48 -7.02 -1.53
N ALA A 119 -10.31 -7.05 -2.55
CA ALA A 119 -11.21 -5.94 -2.86
C ALA A 119 -12.64 -6.42 -3.06
N VAL A 120 -13.61 -5.58 -2.69
CA VAL A 120 -15.02 -5.80 -2.98
C VAL A 120 -15.31 -5.45 -4.44
N ASP A 121 -16.07 -6.30 -5.13
CA ASP A 121 -16.57 -5.99 -6.47
C ASP A 121 -17.50 -4.76 -6.44
N GLY A 122 -17.45 -3.94 -7.48
CA GLY A 122 -18.27 -2.74 -7.54
C GLY A 122 -17.66 -1.65 -8.44
N PRO A 123 -18.25 -0.44 -8.44
CA PRO A 123 -17.84 0.66 -9.31
C PRO A 123 -16.58 1.38 -8.80
N TYR A 124 -15.65 0.63 -8.25
CA TYR A 124 -14.40 1.15 -7.70
C TYR A 124 -13.28 1.15 -8.73
N LYS A 125 -12.25 1.92 -8.47
CA LYS A 125 -11.09 2.09 -9.34
C LYS A 125 -9.82 1.69 -8.59
N ILE A 126 -8.99 0.90 -9.22
CA ILE A 126 -7.63 0.57 -8.81
C ILE A 126 -6.71 1.10 -9.90
N GLN A 127 -5.78 2.01 -9.55
CA GLN A 127 -4.97 2.68 -10.56
C GLN A 127 -3.65 3.19 -10.02
N ILE A 128 -2.59 3.00 -10.77
CA ILE A 128 -1.33 3.74 -10.67
C ILE A 128 -1.41 4.86 -11.70
N ASN A 129 -1.55 6.11 -11.26
CA ASN A 129 -1.88 7.25 -12.14
C ASN A 129 -0.79 8.33 -12.21
N GLU A 130 0.37 8.06 -11.68
CA GLU A 130 1.48 9.01 -11.60
C GLU A 130 1.82 9.58 -12.98
N ILE A 131 2.00 8.75 -14.00
CA ILE A 131 2.32 9.20 -15.38
C ILE A 131 1.19 10.05 -15.98
N ALA A 132 -0.07 9.70 -15.72
CA ALA A 132 -1.21 10.51 -16.15
C ALA A 132 -1.25 11.90 -15.47
N ASN A 133 -0.57 12.05 -14.34
CA ASN A 133 -0.41 13.32 -13.61
C ASN A 133 0.97 13.96 -13.85
N ASN A 134 1.66 13.62 -14.93
CA ASN A 134 3.00 14.11 -15.26
C ASN A 134 4.07 13.80 -14.17
N MET A 135 3.91 12.70 -13.46
CA MET A 135 4.86 12.24 -12.45
C MET A 135 5.59 11.00 -12.94
N VAL A 136 6.87 10.90 -12.63
CA VAL A 136 7.69 9.72 -12.93
C VAL A 136 7.42 8.64 -11.88
N LEU A 137 7.50 7.37 -12.27
CA LEU A 137 7.49 6.23 -11.36
C LEU A 137 8.93 5.88 -10.97
N PRO A 138 9.40 6.19 -9.77
CA PRO A 138 10.73 5.84 -9.32
C PRO A 138 10.88 4.34 -9.08
N SER A 139 12.12 3.87 -9.01
CA SER A 139 12.48 2.45 -8.88
C SER A 139 11.77 1.75 -7.74
N TRP A 140 11.57 2.40 -6.60
CA TRP A 140 10.90 1.81 -5.45
C TRP A 140 9.37 1.59 -5.68
N ILE A 141 8.69 2.50 -6.41
CA ILE A 141 7.28 2.30 -6.81
C ILE A 141 7.21 1.14 -7.81
N LEU A 142 8.08 1.14 -8.82
CA LEU A 142 8.14 0.08 -9.81
C LEU A 142 8.37 -1.29 -9.15
N LEU A 143 9.26 -1.38 -8.15
CA LEU A 143 9.49 -2.61 -7.39
C LEU A 143 8.20 -3.10 -6.72
N ILE A 144 7.54 -2.24 -5.92
CA ILE A 144 6.31 -2.60 -5.20
C ILE A 144 5.20 -3.01 -6.18
N CYS A 145 4.98 -2.22 -7.23
CA CYS A 145 3.93 -2.51 -8.20
C CYS A 145 4.17 -3.83 -8.94
N ARG A 146 5.42 -4.10 -9.35
CA ARG A 146 5.79 -5.34 -10.04
C ARG A 146 5.70 -6.59 -9.17
N SER A 147 5.65 -6.44 -7.84
CA SER A 147 5.42 -7.57 -6.94
C SER A 147 3.95 -8.05 -6.93
N SER A 148 3.00 -7.20 -7.32
CA SER A 148 1.56 -7.52 -7.37
C SER A 148 1.03 -7.62 -8.80
N VAL A 149 1.48 -6.73 -9.70
CA VAL A 149 1.03 -6.72 -11.09
C VAL A 149 1.80 -7.78 -11.89
N PRO A 150 1.12 -8.75 -12.53
CA PRO A 150 1.79 -9.75 -13.35
C PRO A 150 2.55 -9.12 -14.53
N PRO A 151 3.69 -9.70 -14.98
CA PRO A 151 4.57 -9.10 -15.99
C PRO A 151 3.87 -8.71 -17.30
N GLY A 152 2.85 -9.47 -17.72
CA GLY A 152 2.08 -9.20 -18.94
C GLY A 152 1.30 -7.89 -18.94
N TYR A 153 1.09 -7.31 -17.75
CA TYR A 153 0.30 -6.08 -17.58
C TYR A 153 1.11 -4.87 -17.12
N TRP A 154 2.45 -4.98 -16.97
CA TRP A 154 3.27 -3.86 -16.49
C TRP A 154 3.13 -2.59 -17.34
N ILE A 155 3.14 -2.71 -18.65
CA ILE A 155 3.02 -1.55 -19.55
C ILE A 155 1.64 -0.90 -19.37
N GLU A 156 0.58 -1.71 -19.39
CA GLU A 156 -0.80 -1.23 -19.25
C GLU A 156 -1.04 -0.58 -17.89
N ALA A 157 -0.65 -1.25 -16.80
CA ALA A 157 -0.89 -0.79 -15.45
C ALA A 157 -0.03 0.42 -15.06
N LEU A 158 1.27 0.39 -15.41
CA LEU A 158 2.24 1.35 -14.88
C LEU A 158 2.50 2.50 -15.86
N LEU A 159 2.63 2.22 -17.17
CA LEU A 159 2.98 3.26 -18.15
C LEU A 159 1.76 3.86 -18.83
N HIS A 160 0.71 3.09 -19.06
CA HIS A 160 -0.54 3.60 -19.64
C HIS A 160 -1.54 4.08 -18.58
N ALA A 161 -1.21 3.92 -17.28
CA ALA A 161 -2.07 4.33 -16.17
C ALA A 161 -3.51 3.82 -16.30
N HIS A 162 -3.67 2.56 -16.73
CA HIS A 162 -4.98 1.96 -16.92
C HIS A 162 -5.79 1.93 -15.62
N ILE A 163 -7.09 2.17 -15.73
CA ILE A 163 -8.02 2.12 -14.60
C ILE A 163 -8.68 0.75 -14.59
N TYR A 164 -8.37 -0.05 -13.57
CA TYR A 164 -9.01 -1.34 -13.36
C TYR A 164 -10.24 -1.23 -12.48
N SER A 165 -11.32 -1.95 -12.83
CA SER A 165 -12.32 -2.33 -11.83
C SER A 165 -11.75 -3.45 -10.93
N PRO A 166 -12.31 -3.68 -9.73
CA PRO A 166 -11.89 -4.81 -8.89
C PRO A 166 -11.99 -6.16 -9.62
N ARG A 167 -13.07 -6.37 -10.40
CA ARG A 167 -13.26 -7.58 -11.20
C ARG A 167 -12.17 -7.75 -12.25
N GLU A 168 -11.89 -6.72 -13.03
CA GLU A 168 -10.83 -6.77 -14.04
C GLU A 168 -9.45 -7.00 -13.40
N ALA A 169 -9.17 -6.34 -12.28
CA ALA A 169 -7.93 -6.53 -11.54
C ALA A 169 -7.77 -7.97 -11.02
N PHE A 170 -8.88 -8.59 -10.57
CA PHE A 170 -8.89 -10.00 -10.16
C PHE A 170 -8.67 -10.95 -11.34
N GLU A 171 -9.37 -10.76 -12.45
CA GLU A 171 -9.23 -11.58 -13.67
C GLU A 171 -7.82 -11.52 -14.26
N LYS A 172 -7.12 -10.39 -14.09
CA LYS A 172 -5.72 -10.21 -14.50
C LYS A 172 -4.70 -10.65 -13.43
N GLY A 173 -5.14 -11.09 -12.25
CA GLY A 173 -4.26 -11.49 -11.15
C GLY A 173 -3.51 -10.34 -10.48
N ILE A 174 -4.03 -9.12 -10.58
CA ILE A 174 -3.50 -7.92 -9.90
C ILE A 174 -3.94 -7.88 -8.45
N ILE A 175 -5.14 -8.37 -8.14
CA ILE A 175 -5.61 -8.60 -6.78
C ILE A 175 -5.81 -10.10 -6.55
N ASP A 176 -5.68 -10.53 -5.29
CA ASP A 176 -5.70 -11.94 -4.91
C ASP A 176 -7.12 -12.48 -4.70
N ASP A 177 -8.03 -11.64 -4.19
CA ASP A 177 -9.40 -12.04 -3.89
C ASP A 177 -10.40 -10.97 -4.31
N LEU A 178 -11.44 -11.40 -5.00
CA LEU A 178 -12.60 -10.58 -5.32
C LEU A 178 -13.76 -10.99 -4.42
N ILE A 179 -14.15 -10.08 -3.52
CA ILE A 179 -15.30 -10.29 -2.64
C ILE A 179 -16.55 -9.79 -3.34
N PRO A 180 -17.66 -10.58 -3.33
CA PRO A 180 -18.91 -10.12 -3.94
C PRO A 180 -19.36 -8.76 -3.42
N GLU A 181 -20.08 -7.96 -4.22
CA GLU A 181 -20.51 -6.59 -3.89
C GLU A 181 -21.22 -6.45 -2.53
N LYS A 182 -21.96 -7.49 -2.13
CA LYS A 182 -22.63 -7.56 -0.81
C LYS A 182 -21.89 -8.41 0.20
N GLY A 183 -20.67 -8.83 -0.12
CA GLY A 183 -19.85 -9.64 0.77
C GLY A 183 -19.10 -8.81 1.81
N ASP A 184 -18.74 -9.46 2.89
CA ASP A 184 -17.97 -8.86 3.97
C ASP A 184 -16.47 -9.10 3.75
N VAL A 185 -15.76 -8.09 3.25
CA VAL A 185 -14.31 -8.14 3.03
C VAL A 185 -13.54 -8.23 4.35
N GLN A 186 -14.11 -7.72 5.45
CA GLN A 186 -13.46 -7.78 6.76
C GLN A 186 -13.50 -9.20 7.31
N GLU A 187 -14.62 -9.89 7.16
CA GLU A 187 -14.71 -11.30 7.57
C GLU A 187 -13.84 -12.18 6.66
N ALA A 188 -13.83 -11.95 5.35
CA ALA A 188 -12.93 -12.66 4.45
C ALA A 188 -11.45 -12.50 4.86
N ALA A 189 -11.04 -11.26 5.19
CA ALA A 189 -9.69 -10.99 5.67
C ALA A 189 -9.41 -11.65 7.02
N ASN A 190 -10.37 -11.68 7.96
CA ASN A 190 -10.23 -12.36 9.24
C ASN A 190 -10.06 -13.88 9.06
N VAL A 191 -10.86 -14.50 8.19
CA VAL A 191 -10.74 -15.94 7.88
C VAL A 191 -9.34 -16.24 7.34
N TYR A 192 -8.88 -15.47 6.35
CA TYR A 192 -7.54 -15.66 5.80
C TYR A 192 -6.43 -15.39 6.83
N ALA A 193 -6.58 -14.35 7.66
CA ALA A 193 -5.62 -14.03 8.72
C ALA A 193 -5.48 -15.19 9.73
N ARG A 194 -6.58 -15.85 10.12
CA ARG A 194 -6.54 -17.02 11.01
C ARG A 194 -5.81 -18.20 10.36
N ASP A 195 -5.95 -18.40 9.06
CA ASP A 195 -5.21 -19.44 8.33
C ASP A 195 -3.69 -19.21 8.37
N LEU A 196 -3.26 -17.94 8.45
CA LEU A 196 -1.85 -17.58 8.56
C LEU A 196 -1.26 -17.86 9.96
N PHE A 197 -2.09 -18.09 11.00
CA PHE A 197 -1.61 -18.39 12.36
C PHE A 197 -0.78 -19.69 12.46
N ARG A 198 -0.88 -20.57 11.49
CA ARG A 198 -0.01 -21.76 11.37
C ARG A 198 1.45 -21.40 11.03
N LEU A 199 1.70 -20.18 10.55
CA LEU A 199 3.04 -19.72 10.18
C LEU A 199 3.79 -19.21 11.41
N GLY A 200 5.05 -19.60 11.55
CA GLY A 200 5.94 -19.02 12.55
C GLY A 200 6.40 -17.64 12.11
N VAL A 201 5.97 -16.58 12.80
CA VAL A 201 6.30 -15.19 12.44
C VAL A 201 7.81 -14.96 12.25
N PRO A 202 8.72 -15.49 13.10
CA PRO A 202 10.16 -15.31 12.88
C PRO A 202 10.66 -15.93 11.57
N MET A 203 10.13 -17.10 11.20
CA MET A 203 10.52 -17.78 9.95
C MET A 203 9.94 -17.07 8.74
N TYR A 204 8.70 -16.57 8.84
CA TYR A 204 8.08 -15.74 7.83
C TYR A 204 8.89 -14.45 7.60
N ALA A 205 9.21 -13.72 8.66
CA ALA A 205 10.00 -12.48 8.61
C ALA A 205 11.38 -12.70 7.95
N ALA A 206 12.09 -13.77 8.35
CA ALA A 206 13.40 -14.09 7.78
C ALA A 206 13.30 -14.42 6.27
N SER A 207 12.30 -15.24 5.89
CA SER A 207 12.08 -15.63 4.50
C SER A 207 11.65 -14.44 3.63
N LYS A 208 10.74 -13.59 4.12
CA LYS A 208 10.32 -12.36 3.43
C LYS A 208 11.50 -11.40 3.22
N ARG A 209 12.36 -11.26 4.22
CA ARG A 209 13.59 -10.47 4.10
C ARG A 209 14.51 -11.04 3.02
N PHE A 210 14.77 -12.35 2.99
CA PHE A 210 15.58 -12.96 1.94
C PHE A 210 14.98 -12.78 0.55
N LEU A 211 13.65 -12.80 0.45
CA LEU A 211 12.93 -12.61 -0.81
C LEU A 211 13.00 -11.18 -1.33
N ARG A 212 12.93 -10.16 -0.45
CA ARG A 212 12.62 -8.77 -0.84
C ARG A 212 13.69 -7.75 -0.51
N GLN A 213 14.54 -8.00 0.52
CA GLN A 213 15.44 -6.97 1.09
C GLN A 213 16.41 -6.40 0.07
N LYS A 214 17.06 -7.30 -0.70
CA LYS A 214 18.09 -6.86 -1.65
C LYS A 214 17.51 -5.91 -2.69
N GLU A 215 16.36 -6.24 -3.27
CA GLU A 215 15.71 -5.42 -4.30
C GLU A 215 15.19 -4.10 -3.71
N ALA A 216 14.69 -4.12 -2.47
CA ALA A 216 14.26 -2.91 -1.77
C ALA A 216 15.43 -1.96 -1.48
N ASP A 217 16.57 -2.48 -1.03
CA ASP A 217 17.79 -1.69 -0.82
C ASP A 217 18.33 -1.11 -2.12
N ASP A 218 18.31 -1.90 -3.21
CA ASP A 218 18.75 -1.46 -4.53
C ASP A 218 17.84 -0.34 -5.05
N ALA A 219 16.51 -0.48 -4.91
CA ALA A 219 15.53 0.51 -5.33
C ALA A 219 15.63 1.81 -4.52
N LEU A 220 15.88 1.72 -3.21
CA LEU A 220 16.07 2.91 -2.37
C LEU A 220 17.36 3.65 -2.72
N ARG A 221 18.47 2.93 -3.00
CA ARG A 221 19.71 3.55 -3.48
C ARG A 221 19.56 4.22 -4.84
N ALA A 222 18.83 3.59 -5.78
CA ALA A 222 18.53 4.21 -7.07
C ALA A 222 17.72 5.50 -6.87
N PHE A 223 16.75 5.49 -5.96
CA PHE A 223 15.91 6.64 -5.66
C PHE A 223 16.69 7.86 -5.15
N ASP A 224 17.79 7.68 -4.44
CA ASP A 224 18.64 8.79 -4.02
C ASP A 224 19.20 9.61 -5.21
N HIS A 225 19.34 9.01 -6.39
CA HIS A 225 19.71 9.69 -7.63
C HIS A 225 18.48 10.17 -8.41
N GLU A 226 17.44 9.36 -8.49
CA GLU A 226 16.20 9.63 -9.23
C GLU A 226 15.41 10.81 -8.67
N ILE A 227 15.47 11.07 -7.35
CA ILE A 227 14.67 12.09 -6.69
C ILE A 227 14.91 13.49 -7.24
N LEU A 228 16.13 13.79 -7.66
CA LEU A 228 16.46 15.07 -8.27
C LEU A 228 15.82 15.23 -9.65
N GLU A 229 15.79 14.16 -10.43
CA GLU A 229 15.13 14.16 -11.75
C GLU A 229 13.61 14.32 -11.62
N LEU A 230 13.03 13.77 -10.54
CA LEU A 230 11.60 13.90 -10.24
C LEU A 230 11.20 15.35 -9.94
N LEU A 231 12.06 16.13 -9.30
CA LEU A 231 11.73 17.44 -8.76
C LEU A 231 12.23 18.61 -9.63
N LEU A 232 13.08 18.34 -10.64
CA LEU A 232 13.63 19.36 -11.53
C LEU A 232 12.77 19.58 -12.81
N LYS A 233 11.64 18.91 -12.94
CA LYS A 233 10.66 19.06 -14.04
C LYS A 233 9.44 19.85 -13.59
#